data_59dbbf551a26b49634538b3353406409
#
_entry.id   59dbbf551a26b49634538b3353406409
#
_cell.length_a   1.000
_cell.length_b   1.000
_cell.length_c   1.000
_cell.angle_alpha   90.00
_cell.angle_beta   90.00
_cell.angle_gamma   90.00
#
_symmetry.space_group_name_H-M   'P 1'
#
loop_
_entity.id
_entity.type
_entity.pdbx_description
1 polymer ?
#
loop_
_entity_poly.entity_id
_entity_poly.type
_entity_poly.pdbx_seq_one_letter_code
_entity_poly.pdbx_strand_id
1 'polypeptide(L)'
;MISAALISILNFTLGAYVIPKGTVIRHDFESLYKNNKKNTSASNVQLQVGRGIIAYIQQYDDVTKTGYGFSLDKFENKKLVSHMTANVIKYDTISDSRYQWRAVNYKIRTLKGMREQITSGTEIDTLIMMEPMDLVFSKGQQETFTSPELLRYISKQKDRGSSNVVQYEVEYHKRIAACFASFILTIIGASLSARKRKGGMGLYLGIGLALSFSYILLQTISSTFAINADTPPMLAAWIPNILYFAIAYYCYKKAPN
;
A
#
# COMPACT_ATOMS: atom_id res chain seq x y z
N MET A 1 9.33 31.95 4.73
CA MET A 1 8.05 31.29 5.02
C MET A 1 7.18 31.08 3.78
N ILE A 2 6.98 32.09 2.93
CA ILE A 2 6.18 31.96 1.68
C ILE A 2 6.76 30.90 0.75
N SER A 3 8.08 30.88 0.54
CA SER A 3 8.76 29.86 -0.26
C SER A 3 8.58 28.43 0.26
N ALA A 4 8.61 28.26 1.58
CA ALA A 4 8.37 26.96 2.22
C ALA A 4 6.92 26.48 1.99
N ALA A 5 5.94 27.39 2.08
CA ALA A 5 4.54 27.09 1.79
C ALA A 5 4.36 26.65 0.32
N LEU A 6 4.97 27.38 -0.60
CA LEU A 6 4.90 27.07 -2.02
C LEU A 6 5.53 25.70 -2.34
N ILE A 7 6.70 25.39 -1.77
CA ILE A 7 7.36 24.10 -1.91
C ILE A 7 6.49 22.97 -1.32
N SER A 8 5.86 23.21 -0.16
CA SER A 8 4.99 22.18 0.46
C SER A 8 3.74 21.89 -0.35
N ILE A 9 3.09 22.94 -0.91
CA ILE A 9 1.93 22.76 -1.79
C ILE A 9 2.34 22.01 -3.06
N LEU A 10 3.48 22.37 -3.65
CA LEU A 10 4.01 21.70 -4.83
C LEU A 10 4.34 20.23 -4.52
N ASN A 11 4.98 19.96 -3.39
CA ASN A 11 5.28 18.60 -2.94
C ASN A 11 4.01 17.77 -2.73
N PHE A 12 2.97 18.37 -2.12
CA PHE A 12 1.68 17.71 -1.94
C PHE A 12 1.02 17.35 -3.28
N THR A 13 0.95 18.29 -4.22
CA THR A 13 0.31 18.06 -5.53
C THR A 13 1.08 17.03 -6.35
N LEU A 14 2.40 17.10 -6.35
CA LEU A 14 3.25 16.11 -7.00
C LEU A 14 3.07 14.72 -6.38
N GLY A 15 3.16 14.61 -5.05
CA GLY A 15 3.04 13.35 -4.32
C GLY A 15 1.65 12.71 -4.41
N ALA A 16 0.59 13.54 -4.47
CA ALA A 16 -0.78 13.05 -4.51
C ALA A 16 -1.21 12.57 -5.91
N TYR A 17 -0.73 13.19 -6.99
CA TYR A 17 -1.27 12.98 -8.34
C TYR A 17 -0.21 12.66 -9.40
N VAL A 18 0.93 13.36 -9.41
CA VAL A 18 1.90 13.26 -10.51
C VAL A 18 2.83 12.06 -10.33
N ILE A 19 3.43 11.94 -9.14
CA ILE A 19 4.37 10.85 -8.84
C ILE A 19 3.72 9.48 -9.01
N PRO A 20 2.49 9.20 -8.52
CA PRO A 20 1.83 7.92 -8.73
C PRO A 20 1.70 7.54 -10.21
N LYS A 21 1.27 8.48 -11.05
CA LYS A 21 1.15 8.24 -12.50
C LYS A 21 2.51 7.93 -13.15
N GLY A 22 3.56 8.65 -12.77
CA GLY A 22 4.93 8.37 -13.22
C GLY A 22 5.43 7.01 -12.74
N THR A 23 5.06 6.61 -11.52
CA THR A 23 5.42 5.30 -10.96
C THR A 23 4.80 4.14 -11.74
N VAL A 24 3.55 4.28 -12.21
CA VAL A 24 2.92 3.27 -13.11
C VAL A 24 3.78 3.06 -14.34
N ILE A 25 4.15 4.15 -15.04
CA ILE A 25 4.96 4.08 -16.26
C ILE A 25 6.32 3.45 -15.97
N ARG A 26 6.95 3.80 -14.83
CA ARG A 26 8.22 3.20 -14.38
C ARG A 26 8.06 1.70 -14.15
N HIS A 27 7.03 1.27 -13.46
CA HIS A 27 6.78 -0.16 -13.21
C HIS A 27 6.53 -0.94 -14.51
N ASP A 28 5.78 -0.38 -15.44
CA ASP A 28 5.56 -1.01 -16.76
C ASP A 28 6.89 -1.15 -17.51
N PHE A 29 7.71 -0.10 -17.53
CA PHE A 29 9.04 -0.13 -18.15
C PHE A 29 9.96 -1.15 -17.45
N GLU A 30 10.06 -1.13 -16.11
CA GLU A 30 10.88 -2.08 -15.36
C GLU A 30 10.41 -3.53 -15.60
N SER A 31 9.12 -3.78 -15.73
CA SER A 31 8.57 -5.11 -16.03
C SER A 31 8.96 -5.60 -17.41
N LEU A 32 9.09 -4.70 -18.38
CA LEU A 32 9.50 -5.04 -19.76
C LEU A 32 11.00 -5.36 -19.86
N TYR A 33 11.85 -4.63 -19.14
CA TYR A 33 13.30 -4.70 -19.31
C TYR A 33 14.03 -5.53 -18.24
N LYS A 34 13.55 -5.50 -17.01
CA LYS A 34 14.23 -6.16 -15.88
C LYS A 34 13.79 -7.60 -15.65
N ASN A 35 12.56 -7.90 -16.02
CA ASN A 35 12.04 -9.26 -16.03
C ASN A 35 11.60 -9.59 -17.44
N ASN A 36 12.32 -10.49 -18.11
CA ASN A 36 11.83 -11.18 -19.32
C ASN A 36 10.55 -12.01 -19.08
N LYS A 37 9.96 -11.90 -17.89
CA LYS A 37 8.63 -12.37 -17.50
C LYS A 37 7.97 -11.23 -16.75
N LYS A 38 7.00 -10.52 -17.37
CA LYS A 38 5.92 -9.91 -16.59
C LYS A 38 5.54 -10.94 -15.54
N ASN A 39 5.49 -10.57 -14.25
CA ASN A 39 4.83 -11.41 -13.25
C ASN A 39 3.33 -11.42 -13.57
N THR A 40 2.98 -12.06 -14.69
CA THR A 40 1.62 -12.27 -15.15
C THR A 40 0.96 -13.43 -14.41
N SER A 41 1.72 -14.11 -13.55
CA SER A 41 1.22 -15.22 -12.76
C SER A 41 1.57 -15.05 -11.29
N ALA A 42 0.61 -15.30 -10.43
CA ALA A 42 0.80 -15.39 -8.98
C ALA A 42 0.53 -16.83 -8.53
N SER A 43 1.29 -17.30 -7.53
CA SER A 43 1.14 -18.65 -7.00
C SER A 43 0.85 -18.60 -5.49
N ASN A 44 0.00 -19.53 -5.02
CA ASN A 44 -0.36 -19.67 -3.62
C ASN A 44 -0.90 -18.38 -3.01
N VAL A 45 -1.82 -17.71 -3.71
CA VAL A 45 -2.44 -16.46 -3.25
C VAL A 45 -3.55 -16.78 -2.28
N GLN A 46 -3.42 -16.28 -1.07
CA GLN A 46 -4.48 -16.32 -0.06
C GLN A 46 -4.96 -14.91 0.23
N LEU A 47 -6.24 -14.66 0.08
CA LEU A 47 -6.84 -13.34 0.21
C LEU A 47 -8.11 -13.39 1.05
N GLN A 48 -8.24 -12.48 2.02
CA GLN A 48 -9.50 -12.27 2.70
C GLN A 48 -10.41 -11.41 1.82
N VAL A 49 -11.51 -12.01 1.35
CA VAL A 49 -12.47 -11.36 0.44
C VAL A 49 -13.72 -10.84 1.15
N GLY A 50 -13.84 -11.15 2.43
CA GLY A 50 -14.90 -10.66 3.30
C GLY A 50 -14.61 -11.03 4.75
N ARG A 51 -15.40 -10.52 5.71
CA ARG A 51 -15.25 -10.89 7.12
C ARG A 51 -15.52 -12.39 7.31
N GLY A 52 -14.46 -13.13 7.64
CA GLY A 52 -14.54 -14.59 7.78
C GLY A 52 -14.65 -15.35 6.45
N ILE A 53 -14.38 -14.70 5.31
CA ILE A 53 -14.36 -15.36 4.01
C ILE A 53 -12.96 -15.27 3.42
N ILE A 54 -12.33 -16.41 3.19
CA ILE A 54 -10.96 -16.52 2.69
C ILE A 54 -11.01 -17.23 1.34
N ALA A 55 -10.43 -16.60 0.33
CA ALA A 55 -10.19 -17.18 -0.98
C ALA A 55 -8.72 -17.63 -1.09
N TYR A 56 -8.49 -18.79 -1.67
CA TYR A 56 -7.18 -19.30 -2.01
C TYR A 56 -7.14 -19.67 -3.48
N ILE A 57 -6.05 -19.33 -4.17
CA ILE A 57 -5.79 -19.69 -5.57
C ILE A 57 -4.37 -20.25 -5.64
N GLN A 58 -4.24 -21.46 -6.13
CA GLN A 58 -2.95 -22.12 -6.27
C GLN A 58 -2.08 -21.45 -7.33
N GLN A 59 -2.66 -21.12 -8.48
CA GLN A 59 -1.98 -20.41 -9.56
C GLN A 59 -2.96 -19.47 -10.26
N TYR A 60 -2.57 -18.23 -10.44
CA TYR A 60 -3.36 -17.21 -11.12
C TYR A 60 -2.58 -16.67 -12.33
N ASP A 61 -3.24 -16.59 -13.47
CA ASP A 61 -2.73 -15.97 -14.69
C ASP A 61 -3.48 -14.67 -14.97
N ASP A 62 -2.75 -13.56 -14.94
CA ASP A 62 -3.31 -12.23 -15.13
C ASP A 62 -3.63 -11.94 -16.62
N VAL A 63 -3.02 -12.62 -17.57
CA VAL A 63 -3.29 -12.45 -19.00
C VAL A 63 -4.67 -12.99 -19.34
N THR A 64 -4.95 -14.19 -18.90
CA THR A 64 -6.23 -14.88 -19.15
C THR A 64 -7.28 -14.57 -18.08
N LYS A 65 -6.91 -13.85 -17.00
CA LYS A 65 -7.74 -13.57 -15.82
C LYS A 65 -8.32 -14.86 -15.22
N THR A 66 -7.51 -15.91 -15.19
CA THR A 66 -7.92 -17.26 -14.79
C THR A 66 -7.11 -17.75 -13.59
N GLY A 67 -7.79 -18.29 -12.59
CA GLY A 67 -7.19 -18.94 -11.44
C GLY A 67 -7.39 -20.46 -11.51
N TYR A 68 -6.36 -21.21 -11.16
CA TYR A 68 -6.37 -22.67 -11.08
C TYR A 68 -6.23 -23.11 -9.62
N GLY A 69 -6.92 -24.18 -9.25
CA GLY A 69 -6.89 -24.70 -7.88
C GLY A 69 -7.48 -23.69 -6.88
N PHE A 70 -8.74 -23.32 -7.10
CA PHE A 70 -9.45 -22.35 -6.29
C PHE A 70 -10.13 -23.00 -5.08
N SER A 71 -10.06 -22.36 -3.91
CA SER A 71 -10.97 -22.63 -2.79
C SER A 71 -11.47 -21.35 -2.12
N LEU A 72 -12.69 -21.43 -1.59
CA LEU A 72 -13.35 -20.36 -0.85
C LEU A 72 -13.89 -20.91 0.46
N ASP A 73 -13.33 -20.45 1.56
CA ASP A 73 -13.68 -20.86 2.90
C ASP A 73 -14.50 -19.78 3.61
N LYS A 74 -15.66 -20.15 4.13
CA LYS A 74 -16.51 -19.27 4.92
C LYS A 74 -16.55 -19.72 6.37
N PHE A 75 -16.14 -18.81 7.25
CA PHE A 75 -16.14 -19.02 8.71
C PHE A 75 -17.18 -18.14 9.37
N GLU A 76 -17.93 -18.72 10.32
CA GLU A 76 -18.82 -18.01 11.24
C GLU A 76 -18.44 -18.40 12.68
N ASN A 77 -18.22 -17.42 13.54
CA ASN A 77 -17.78 -17.64 14.92
C ASN A 77 -16.54 -18.57 15.03
N LYS A 78 -15.56 -18.36 14.14
CA LYS A 78 -14.31 -19.17 14.03
C LYS A 78 -14.54 -20.65 13.66
N LYS A 79 -15.73 -21.04 13.22
CA LYS A 79 -16.04 -22.38 12.72
C LYS A 79 -16.25 -22.31 11.21
N LEU A 80 -15.71 -23.30 10.49
CA LEU A 80 -15.94 -23.46 9.06
C LEU A 80 -17.42 -23.83 8.82
N VAL A 81 -18.11 -23.02 8.01
CA VAL A 81 -19.53 -23.22 7.67
C VAL A 81 -19.68 -23.69 6.24
N SER A 82 -18.82 -23.21 5.33
CA SER A 82 -18.85 -23.61 3.93
C SER A 82 -17.44 -23.66 3.37
N HIS A 83 -17.17 -24.67 2.57
CA HIS A 83 -15.93 -24.86 1.82
C HIS A 83 -16.30 -25.11 0.36
N MET A 84 -15.93 -24.19 -0.52
CA MET A 84 -16.09 -24.35 -1.95
C MET A 84 -14.73 -24.60 -2.58
N THR A 85 -14.66 -25.59 -3.47
CA THR A 85 -13.50 -25.81 -4.34
C THR A 85 -13.91 -25.75 -5.79
N ALA A 86 -13.01 -25.27 -6.64
CA ALA A 86 -13.18 -25.30 -8.09
C ALA A 86 -11.84 -25.55 -8.78
N ASN A 87 -11.86 -26.27 -9.89
CA ASN A 87 -10.63 -26.52 -10.65
C ASN A 87 -10.12 -25.22 -11.27
N VAL A 88 -11.05 -24.42 -11.78
CA VAL A 88 -10.75 -23.16 -12.47
C VAL A 88 -11.74 -22.09 -12.02
N ILE A 89 -11.25 -20.86 -11.84
CA ILE A 89 -12.06 -19.67 -11.64
C ILE A 89 -11.67 -18.64 -12.68
N LYS A 90 -12.65 -18.09 -13.41
CA LYS A 90 -12.46 -17.05 -14.43
C LYS A 90 -13.14 -15.77 -14.03
N TYR A 91 -12.43 -14.65 -14.19
CA TYR A 91 -13.02 -13.33 -14.01
C TYR A 91 -13.90 -12.98 -15.19
N ASP A 92 -15.16 -12.55 -14.93
CA ASP A 92 -16.06 -12.11 -15.99
C ASP A 92 -15.79 -10.62 -16.29
N THR A 93 -15.18 -10.37 -17.45
CA THR A 93 -14.83 -9.03 -17.94
C THR A 93 -16.00 -8.31 -18.62
N ILE A 94 -17.10 -9.03 -18.91
CA ILE A 94 -18.25 -8.50 -19.66
C ILE A 94 -19.36 -8.06 -18.71
N SER A 95 -19.39 -8.61 -17.50
CA SER A 95 -20.39 -8.30 -16.49
C SER A 95 -20.26 -6.85 -15.98
N ASP A 96 -21.39 -6.21 -15.71
CA ASP A 96 -21.44 -4.91 -15.03
C ASP A 96 -20.95 -4.97 -13.59
N SER A 97 -20.85 -6.15 -13.00
CA SER A 97 -20.34 -6.36 -11.66
C SER A 97 -18.82 -6.61 -11.66
N ARG A 98 -18.08 -5.74 -10.98
CA ARG A 98 -16.60 -5.88 -10.77
C ARG A 98 -16.19 -7.11 -9.96
N TYR A 99 -17.13 -7.87 -9.43
CA TYR A 99 -16.89 -8.98 -8.51
C TYR A 99 -17.41 -10.31 -9.04
N GLN A 100 -17.76 -10.37 -10.31
CA GLN A 100 -18.31 -11.59 -10.90
C GLN A 100 -17.21 -12.53 -11.37
N TRP A 101 -17.26 -13.74 -10.84
CA TRP A 101 -16.35 -14.82 -11.16
C TRP A 101 -17.15 -16.05 -11.55
N ARG A 102 -16.67 -16.76 -12.55
CA ARG A 102 -17.22 -18.05 -12.98
C ARG A 102 -16.32 -19.18 -12.48
N ALA A 103 -16.85 -20.02 -11.62
CA ALA A 103 -16.16 -21.23 -11.14
C ALA A 103 -16.57 -22.44 -11.98
N VAL A 104 -15.55 -23.20 -12.44
CA VAL A 104 -15.72 -24.37 -13.30
C VAL A 104 -15.32 -25.62 -12.53
N ASN A 105 -16.13 -26.68 -12.67
CA ASN A 105 -15.99 -27.94 -11.92
C ASN A 105 -15.95 -27.69 -10.41
N TYR A 106 -17.03 -27.13 -9.90
CA TYR A 106 -17.12 -26.74 -8.50
C TYR A 106 -17.73 -27.82 -7.61
N LYS A 107 -17.33 -27.78 -6.33
CA LYS A 107 -17.90 -28.56 -5.23
C LYS A 107 -18.05 -27.67 -4.02
N ILE A 108 -19.25 -27.54 -3.51
CA ILE A 108 -19.56 -26.77 -2.30
C ILE A 108 -19.94 -27.76 -1.20
N ARG A 109 -19.26 -27.69 -0.07
CA ARG A 109 -19.54 -28.44 1.14
C ARG A 109 -20.05 -27.46 2.20
N THR A 110 -21.30 -27.58 2.57
CA THR A 110 -21.93 -26.75 3.61
C THR A 110 -22.13 -27.59 4.88
N LEU A 111 -21.65 -27.08 6.00
CA LEU A 111 -21.73 -27.72 7.32
C LEU A 111 -22.91 -27.14 8.09
N LYS A 112 -23.89 -27.96 8.44
CA LYS A 112 -25.04 -27.61 9.30
C LYS A 112 -25.04 -28.47 10.56
N GLY A 113 -24.27 -28.02 11.56
CA GLY A 113 -24.03 -28.81 12.77
C GLY A 113 -23.23 -30.08 12.45
N MET A 114 -23.80 -31.26 12.73
CA MET A 114 -23.20 -32.57 12.38
C MET A 114 -23.58 -33.08 10.99
N ARG A 115 -24.38 -32.36 10.24
CA ARG A 115 -24.80 -32.76 8.90
C ARG A 115 -24.02 -31.98 7.84
N GLU A 116 -23.60 -32.68 6.80
CA GLU A 116 -22.96 -32.11 5.63
C GLU A 116 -23.89 -32.17 4.43
N GLN A 117 -23.91 -31.06 3.69
CA GLN A 117 -24.58 -31.02 2.40
C GLN A 117 -23.51 -30.74 1.34
N ILE A 118 -23.44 -31.59 0.32
CA ILE A 118 -22.50 -31.45 -0.79
C ILE A 118 -23.29 -31.15 -2.04
N THR A 119 -22.92 -30.05 -2.70
CA THR A 119 -23.47 -29.65 -4.00
C THR A 119 -22.30 -29.54 -4.97
N SER A 120 -22.42 -30.11 -6.16
CA SER A 120 -21.39 -30.05 -7.21
C SER A 120 -22.03 -29.80 -8.56
N GLY A 121 -21.28 -29.17 -9.47
CA GLY A 121 -21.73 -28.88 -10.81
C GLY A 121 -20.56 -28.50 -11.72
N THR A 122 -20.88 -28.30 -13.00
CA THR A 122 -19.87 -27.95 -14.02
C THR A 122 -19.50 -26.48 -13.97
N GLU A 123 -20.47 -25.59 -13.82
CA GLU A 123 -20.23 -24.13 -13.80
C GLU A 123 -21.18 -23.44 -12.82
N ILE A 124 -20.69 -22.40 -12.16
CA ILE A 124 -21.48 -21.50 -11.34
C ILE A 124 -20.88 -20.09 -11.39
N ASP A 125 -21.76 -19.10 -11.61
CA ASP A 125 -21.40 -17.70 -11.47
C ASP A 125 -21.55 -17.29 -10.00
N THR A 126 -20.50 -16.69 -9.44
CA THR A 126 -20.45 -16.29 -8.03
C THR A 126 -19.90 -14.90 -7.89
N LEU A 127 -20.43 -14.15 -6.92
CA LEU A 127 -19.92 -12.83 -6.55
C LEU A 127 -18.87 -12.99 -5.44
N ILE A 128 -17.61 -12.76 -5.78
CA ILE A 128 -16.53 -12.77 -4.82
C ILE A 128 -15.93 -11.36 -4.79
N MET A 129 -15.88 -10.72 -3.64
CA MET A 129 -15.34 -9.36 -3.48
C MET A 129 -13.81 -9.31 -3.69
N MET A 130 -13.38 -9.76 -4.86
CA MET A 130 -12.00 -9.90 -5.29
C MET A 130 -11.88 -9.38 -6.72
N GLU A 131 -10.87 -8.57 -6.99
CA GLU A 131 -10.53 -8.11 -8.33
C GLU A 131 -9.22 -8.75 -8.80
N PRO A 132 -8.98 -8.90 -10.12
CA PRO A 132 -7.71 -9.40 -10.65
C PRO A 132 -6.48 -8.71 -10.06
N MET A 133 -6.57 -7.39 -9.83
CA MET A 133 -5.50 -6.60 -9.24
C MET A 133 -5.17 -6.98 -7.79
N ASP A 134 -6.12 -7.53 -7.04
CA ASP A 134 -5.89 -7.99 -5.66
C ASP A 134 -5.04 -9.28 -5.62
N LEU A 135 -4.95 -10.03 -6.73
CA LEU A 135 -4.25 -11.31 -6.84
C LEU A 135 -2.78 -11.17 -7.27
N VAL A 136 -2.47 -10.15 -8.06
CA VAL A 136 -1.11 -9.92 -8.56
C VAL A 136 -0.43 -8.89 -7.67
N PHE A 137 0.23 -9.37 -6.61
CA PHE A 137 1.02 -8.51 -5.73
C PHE A 137 2.31 -8.09 -6.41
N SER A 138 2.42 -6.82 -6.82
CA SER A 138 3.71 -6.24 -7.18
C SER A 138 4.24 -5.39 -6.03
N LYS A 139 5.52 -5.60 -5.68
CA LYS A 139 6.20 -4.80 -4.66
C LYS A 139 6.21 -3.33 -5.07
N GLY A 140 5.71 -2.44 -4.22
CA GLY A 140 5.62 -1.00 -4.53
C GLY A 140 4.27 -0.58 -5.16
N GLN A 141 3.30 -1.48 -5.28
CA GLN A 141 1.98 -1.18 -5.84
C GLN A 141 1.28 -0.03 -5.09
N GLN A 142 1.49 0.12 -3.77
CA GLN A 142 0.93 1.23 -2.99
C GLN A 142 1.36 2.61 -3.51
N GLU A 143 2.52 2.69 -4.18
CA GLU A 143 3.04 3.94 -4.74
C GLU A 143 2.37 4.34 -6.06
N THR A 144 1.69 3.41 -6.74
CA THR A 144 1.04 3.64 -8.04
C THR A 144 -0.35 4.28 -7.91
N PHE A 145 -0.97 4.19 -6.74
CA PHE A 145 -2.28 4.79 -6.50
C PHE A 145 -2.18 6.30 -6.26
N THR A 146 -3.06 7.08 -6.86
CA THR A 146 -3.27 8.47 -6.45
C THR A 146 -3.82 8.52 -5.01
N SER A 147 -3.65 9.64 -4.29
CA SER A 147 -4.11 9.72 -2.90
C SER A 147 -5.60 9.45 -2.70
N PRO A 148 -6.53 9.90 -3.57
CA PRO A 148 -7.94 9.53 -3.47
C PRO A 148 -8.21 8.04 -3.74
N GLU A 149 -7.52 7.45 -4.72
CA GLU A 149 -7.64 6.01 -5.02
C GLU A 149 -7.10 5.18 -3.87
N LEU A 150 -5.99 5.60 -3.28
CA LEU A 150 -5.37 4.95 -2.13
C LEU A 150 -6.33 4.91 -0.93
N LEU A 151 -7.02 6.01 -0.62
CA LEU A 151 -8.03 6.04 0.43
C LEU A 151 -9.20 5.10 0.16
N ARG A 152 -9.72 5.08 -1.08
CA ARG A 152 -10.80 4.16 -1.46
C ARG A 152 -10.36 2.71 -1.34
N TYR A 153 -9.13 2.40 -1.76
CA TYR A 153 -8.56 1.06 -1.65
C TYR A 153 -8.39 0.64 -0.19
N ILE A 154 -7.86 1.51 0.67
CA ILE A 154 -7.73 1.27 2.12
C ILE A 154 -9.09 0.97 2.74
N SER A 155 -10.12 1.78 2.47
CA SER A 155 -11.48 1.55 2.99
C SER A 155 -12.01 0.19 2.56
N LYS A 156 -11.91 -0.14 1.27
CA LYS A 156 -12.33 -1.43 0.71
C LYS A 156 -11.63 -2.62 1.37
N GLN A 157 -10.33 -2.53 1.60
CA GLN A 157 -9.56 -3.60 2.25
C GLN A 157 -9.90 -3.74 3.75
N LYS A 158 -10.15 -2.62 4.45
CA LYS A 158 -10.62 -2.64 5.85
C LYS A 158 -11.99 -3.30 5.98
N ASP A 159 -12.91 -3.02 5.07
CA ASP A 159 -14.24 -3.63 5.08
C ASP A 159 -14.16 -5.14 4.88
N ARG A 160 -13.19 -5.61 4.11
CA ARG A 160 -12.87 -7.05 3.94
C ARG A 160 -12.19 -7.66 5.16
N GLY A 161 -11.58 -6.85 6.04
CA GLY A 161 -10.78 -7.31 7.17
C GLY A 161 -9.37 -7.78 6.77
N SER A 162 -8.85 -7.31 5.63
CA SER A 162 -7.53 -7.69 5.14
C SER A 162 -6.41 -7.12 6.01
N SER A 163 -5.41 -7.93 6.35
CA SER A 163 -4.24 -7.52 7.12
C SER A 163 -3.22 -6.68 6.30
N ASN A 164 -3.25 -6.79 4.97
CA ASN A 164 -2.28 -6.13 4.09
C ASN A 164 -2.53 -4.62 3.90
N VAL A 165 -3.48 -4.03 4.64
CA VAL A 165 -3.83 -2.60 4.55
C VAL A 165 -2.72 -1.70 5.06
N VAL A 166 -1.91 -2.17 6.02
CA VAL A 166 -0.88 -1.38 6.72
C VAL A 166 0.09 -0.68 5.76
N GLN A 167 0.54 -1.36 4.70
CA GLN A 167 1.47 -0.78 3.72
C GLN A 167 0.86 0.43 2.98
N TYR A 168 -0.42 0.35 2.66
CA TYR A 168 -1.17 1.42 1.97
C TYR A 168 -1.44 2.60 2.91
N GLU A 169 -1.73 2.32 4.19
CA GLU A 169 -1.90 3.36 5.21
C GLU A 169 -0.60 4.10 5.49
N VAL A 170 0.51 3.37 5.61
CA VAL A 170 1.86 3.97 5.78
C VAL A 170 2.16 4.90 4.60
N GLU A 171 1.91 4.47 3.36
CA GLU A 171 2.14 5.29 2.18
C GLU A 171 1.27 6.56 2.18
N TYR A 172 -0.01 6.45 2.54
CA TYR A 172 -0.90 7.60 2.65
C TYR A 172 -0.42 8.62 3.68
N HIS A 173 -0.11 8.17 4.91
CA HIS A 173 0.37 9.05 5.97
C HIS A 173 1.75 9.63 5.66
N LYS A 174 2.63 8.89 5.00
CA LYS A 174 3.94 9.33 4.55
C LYS A 174 3.85 10.51 3.56
N ARG A 175 2.90 10.48 2.62
CA ARG A 175 2.68 11.60 1.68
C ARG A 175 2.28 12.88 2.39
N ILE A 176 1.39 12.79 3.38
CA ILE A 176 1.00 13.94 4.20
C ILE A 176 2.19 14.41 5.04
N ALA A 177 2.89 13.50 5.71
CA ALA A 177 4.05 13.80 6.53
C ALA A 177 5.16 14.52 5.73
N ALA A 178 5.37 14.15 4.46
CA ALA A 178 6.37 14.77 3.59
C ALA A 178 6.12 16.26 3.34
N CYS A 179 4.85 16.71 3.34
CA CYS A 179 4.53 18.14 3.21
C CYS A 179 5.01 18.93 4.44
N PHE A 180 4.78 18.39 5.64
CA PHE A 180 5.26 19.00 6.89
C PHE A 180 6.78 18.93 7.00
N ALA A 181 7.42 17.87 6.52
CA ALA A 181 8.87 17.74 6.47
C ALA A 181 9.52 18.89 5.69
N SER A 182 8.90 19.30 4.58
CA SER A 182 9.40 20.42 3.77
C SER A 182 9.48 21.72 4.57
N PHE A 183 8.48 22.00 5.42
CA PHE A 183 8.51 23.16 6.33
C PHE A 183 9.60 23.03 7.39
N ILE A 184 9.66 21.89 8.04
CA ILE A 184 10.60 21.62 9.13
C ILE A 184 12.05 21.75 8.61
N LEU A 185 12.37 21.11 7.49
CA LEU A 185 13.71 21.18 6.90
C LEU A 185 14.06 22.59 6.40
N THR A 186 13.08 23.33 5.89
CA THR A 186 13.30 24.73 5.49
C THR A 186 13.61 25.61 6.69
N ILE A 187 12.92 25.44 7.81
CA ILE A 187 13.22 26.18 9.07
C ILE A 187 14.63 25.85 9.57
N ILE A 188 15.01 24.58 9.55
CA ILE A 188 16.39 24.15 9.92
C ILE A 188 17.40 24.82 9.00
N GLY A 189 17.23 24.74 7.68
CA GLY A 189 18.13 25.32 6.69
C GLY A 189 18.28 26.83 6.85
N ALA A 190 17.15 27.55 7.00
CA ALA A 190 17.16 28.99 7.22
C ALA A 190 17.86 29.37 8.54
N SER A 191 17.59 28.64 9.63
CA SER A 191 18.20 28.87 10.94
C SER A 191 19.69 28.62 10.95
N LEU A 192 20.17 27.61 10.20
CA LEU A 192 21.60 27.32 10.04
C LEU A 192 22.29 28.39 9.20
N SER A 193 21.66 28.82 8.10
CA SER A 193 22.22 29.86 7.20
C SER A 193 22.31 31.24 7.84
N ALA A 194 21.43 31.56 8.80
CA ALA A 194 21.43 32.83 9.51
C ALA A 194 22.63 33.04 10.43
N ARG A 195 23.36 31.97 10.78
CA ARG A 195 24.50 32.03 11.69
C ARG A 195 25.77 32.49 10.99
N LYS A 196 26.24 33.70 11.30
CA LYS A 196 27.58 34.18 10.90
C LYS A 196 28.67 33.44 11.67
N ARG A 197 29.40 32.51 11.03
CA ARG A 197 30.60 31.86 11.57
C ARG A 197 31.74 31.91 10.57
N LYS A 198 32.96 31.91 11.10
CA LYS A 198 34.23 31.94 10.31
C LYS A 198 34.52 30.65 9.51
N GLY A 199 33.59 29.69 9.43
CA GLY A 199 33.83 28.34 8.89
C GLY A 199 33.45 28.11 7.41
N GLY A 200 33.10 29.15 6.65
CA GLY A 200 32.76 29.03 5.23
C GLY A 200 31.37 28.43 4.95
N MET A 201 30.85 28.69 3.75
CA MET A 201 29.51 28.25 3.31
C MET A 201 29.39 26.74 3.18
N GLY A 202 30.49 26.03 2.91
CA GLY A 202 30.50 24.57 2.71
C GLY A 202 30.10 23.75 3.95
N LEU A 203 30.44 24.21 5.15
CA LEU A 203 30.12 23.48 6.38
C LEU A 203 28.61 23.44 6.63
N TYR A 204 27.90 24.56 6.42
CA TYR A 204 26.44 24.61 6.64
C TYR A 204 25.69 23.81 5.56
N LEU A 205 26.18 23.83 4.31
CA LEU A 205 25.67 23.00 3.25
C LEU A 205 25.83 21.50 3.59
N GLY A 206 26.98 21.11 4.11
CA GLY A 206 27.28 19.74 4.55
C GLY A 206 26.35 19.29 5.69
N ILE A 207 26.15 20.16 6.72
CA ILE A 207 25.23 19.86 7.83
C ILE A 207 23.78 19.75 7.34
N GLY A 208 23.32 20.65 6.46
CA GLY A 208 21.99 20.59 5.91
C GLY A 208 21.73 19.31 5.09
N LEU A 209 22.71 18.91 4.29
CA LEU A 209 22.65 17.68 3.50
C LEU A 209 22.63 16.43 4.41
N ALA A 210 23.48 16.40 5.43
CA ALA A 210 23.54 15.31 6.41
C ALA A 210 22.20 15.18 7.18
N LEU A 211 21.61 16.28 7.60
CA LEU A 211 20.29 16.29 8.26
C LEU A 211 19.20 15.81 7.32
N SER A 212 19.18 16.23 6.06
CA SER A 212 18.20 15.78 5.09
C SER A 212 18.32 14.27 4.83
N PHE A 213 19.54 13.77 4.69
CA PHE A 213 19.78 12.34 4.51
C PHE A 213 19.36 11.52 5.75
N SER A 214 19.71 11.98 6.95
CA SER A 214 19.31 11.30 8.18
C SER A 214 17.78 11.34 8.40
N TYR A 215 17.07 12.38 7.93
CA TYR A 215 15.62 12.40 7.90
C TYR A 215 15.04 11.25 7.02
N ILE A 216 15.58 11.09 5.81
CA ILE A 216 15.14 10.03 4.88
C ILE A 216 15.38 8.65 5.48
N LEU A 217 16.55 8.43 6.11
CA LEU A 217 16.85 7.17 6.80
C LEU A 217 15.86 6.90 7.93
N LEU A 218 15.60 7.89 8.77
CA LEU A 218 14.67 7.76 9.89
C LEU A 218 13.23 7.47 9.40
N GLN A 219 12.81 8.13 8.31
CA GLN A 219 11.51 7.87 7.68
C GLN A 219 11.40 6.43 7.16
N THR A 220 12.46 5.92 6.54
CA THR A 220 12.50 4.55 6.02
C THR A 220 12.44 3.52 7.15
N ILE A 221 13.24 3.72 8.19
CA ILE A 221 13.26 2.85 9.37
C ILE A 221 11.89 2.84 10.05
N SER A 222 11.31 4.01 10.31
CA SER A 222 10.01 4.15 10.95
C SER A 222 8.88 3.47 10.16
N SER A 223 8.89 3.63 8.83
CA SER A 223 7.92 2.97 7.94
C SER A 223 8.07 1.45 7.97
N THR A 224 9.30 0.94 8.04
CA THR A 224 9.59 -0.50 8.13
C THR A 224 9.06 -1.10 9.44
N PHE A 225 9.18 -0.36 10.54
CA PHE A 225 8.61 -0.78 11.83
C PHE A 225 7.07 -0.86 11.78
N ALA A 226 6.39 0.06 11.10
CA ALA A 226 4.94 -0.01 10.96
C ALA A 226 4.51 -1.27 10.20
N ILE A 227 5.25 -1.64 9.17
CA ILE A 227 4.89 -2.79 8.31
C ILE A 227 5.17 -4.13 9.02
N ASN A 228 6.26 -4.22 9.82
CA ASN A 228 6.74 -5.49 10.36
C ASN A 228 6.51 -5.68 11.87
N ALA A 229 6.20 -4.63 12.62
CA ALA A 229 6.12 -4.65 14.09
C ALA A 229 4.80 -4.10 14.65
N ASP A 230 3.71 -4.15 13.88
CA ASP A 230 2.35 -3.73 14.28
C ASP A 230 2.25 -2.32 14.88
N THR A 231 3.23 -1.45 14.55
CA THR A 231 3.17 -0.06 14.97
C THR A 231 2.09 0.68 14.18
N PRO A 232 1.23 1.50 14.81
CA PRO A 232 0.20 2.25 14.09
C PRO A 232 0.79 3.06 12.93
N PRO A 233 0.29 2.92 11.69
CA PRO A 233 0.85 3.56 10.49
C PRO A 233 0.98 5.07 10.60
N MET A 234 0.00 5.71 11.24
CA MET A 234 0.02 7.14 11.50
C MET A 234 1.22 7.55 12.36
N LEU A 235 1.44 6.86 13.49
CA LEU A 235 2.56 7.19 14.39
C LEU A 235 3.90 7.01 13.67
N ALA A 236 4.08 5.89 12.98
CA ALA A 236 5.31 5.63 12.26
C ALA A 236 5.63 6.70 11.20
N ALA A 237 4.64 7.19 10.46
CA ALA A 237 4.84 8.25 9.48
C ALA A 237 5.19 9.60 10.12
N TRP A 238 4.72 9.89 11.34
CA TRP A 238 4.89 11.19 12.00
C TRP A 238 6.07 11.26 12.96
N ILE A 239 6.61 10.14 13.49
CA ILE A 239 7.79 10.11 14.38
C ILE A 239 8.96 10.94 13.84
N PRO A 240 9.39 10.80 12.56
CA PRO A 240 10.47 11.61 12.02
C PRO A 240 10.19 13.12 12.08
N ASN A 241 8.96 13.51 11.74
CA ASN A 241 8.56 14.91 11.76
C ASN A 241 8.59 15.49 13.17
N ILE A 242 8.12 14.77 14.17
CA ILE A 242 8.13 15.20 15.58
C ILE A 242 9.57 15.43 16.06
N LEU A 243 10.46 14.48 15.76
CA LEU A 243 11.87 14.57 16.15
C LEU A 243 12.56 15.75 15.47
N TYR A 244 12.34 15.90 14.15
CA TYR A 244 12.95 16.99 13.39
C TYR A 244 12.33 18.34 13.71
N PHE A 245 11.07 18.38 14.12
CA PHE A 245 10.44 19.61 14.64
C PHE A 245 11.13 20.11 15.92
N ALA A 246 11.49 19.20 16.84
CA ALA A 246 12.26 19.55 18.02
C ALA A 246 13.65 20.13 17.65
N ILE A 247 14.34 19.53 16.66
CA ILE A 247 15.59 20.03 16.12
C ILE A 247 15.40 21.41 15.48
N ALA A 248 14.36 21.60 14.68
CA ALA A 248 14.04 22.87 14.05
C ALA A 248 13.80 23.97 15.06
N TYR A 249 13.02 23.68 16.12
CA TYR A 249 12.76 24.61 17.22
C TYR A 249 14.05 25.00 17.94
N TYR A 250 14.92 24.04 18.25
CA TYR A 250 16.21 24.30 18.85
C TYR A 250 17.11 25.17 17.97
N CYS A 251 17.18 24.88 16.66
CA CYS A 251 17.96 25.67 15.70
C CYS A 251 17.42 27.09 15.57
N TYR A 252 16.09 27.24 15.51
CA TYR A 252 15.42 28.53 15.43
C TYR A 252 15.68 29.41 16.66
N LYS A 253 15.53 28.85 17.88
CA LYS A 253 15.79 29.58 19.13
C LYS A 253 17.25 30.05 19.27
N LYS A 254 18.20 29.32 18.67
CA LYS A 254 19.63 29.67 18.65
C LYS A 254 20.04 30.52 17.44
N ALA A 255 19.15 30.81 16.51
CA ALA A 255 19.45 31.73 15.42
C ALA A 255 19.61 33.14 15.95
N PRO A 256 20.62 33.93 15.50
CA PRO A 256 20.75 35.33 15.88
C PRO A 256 19.57 36.14 15.31
N ASN A 257 18.99 36.96 16.14
CA ASN A 257 18.02 37.98 15.71
C ASN A 257 18.71 39.04 14.87
#